data_cbf01280f890de0bced000164415991e
#
_entry.id   cbf01280f890de0bced000164415991e
#
_cell.length_a   1.000
_cell.length_b   1.000
_cell.length_c   1.000
_cell.angle_alpha   90.00
_cell.angle_beta   90.00
_cell.angle_gamma   90.00
#
_symmetry.space_group_name_H-M   'P 1'
#
loop_
_entity.id
_entity.type
_entity.pdbx_description
1 polymer ?
#
loop_
_entity_poly.entity_id
_entity_poly.type
_entity_poly.pdbx_seq_one_letter_code
_entity_poly.pdbx_strand_id
1 'polypeptide(L)'
;MRLLSCMPDVFLHLDKYLGMMIRHCGVGTYAILFIVIFLETGLVIMTFLPGDSLIFAASTFAALKMLNIYILIITLIIAAVLGDSLNYGIGTNLGRKMLDNNYIKKEYVEKTEGFYSKYGYKMMIFAKFVPIVRSLAPFVAGIENMNFGRFISFNAFGGMLWVITICLLGYFFGNIRIIRENFDVIILGAMGMFILPLIINLVKKRMSFSKEYR
;
A
#
# COMPACT_ATOMS: atom_id res chain seq x y z
N MET A 1 -20.53 -8.95 -18.01
CA MET A 1 -20.33 -7.57 -18.49
C MET A 1 -20.84 -6.48 -17.53
N ARG A 2 -21.76 -6.75 -16.60
CA ARG A 2 -22.28 -5.74 -15.62
C ARG A 2 -21.34 -5.42 -14.43
N LEU A 3 -20.36 -6.25 -14.12
CA LEU A 3 -19.43 -6.02 -13.01
C LEU A 3 -18.36 -4.95 -13.29
N LEU A 4 -17.93 -4.83 -14.55
CA LEU A 4 -16.93 -3.84 -14.95
C LEU A 4 -17.49 -2.42 -15.08
N SER A 5 -18.80 -2.26 -15.31
CA SER A 5 -19.45 -0.94 -15.36
C SER A 5 -19.78 -0.37 -13.97
N CYS A 6 -19.81 -1.19 -12.91
CA CYS A 6 -20.02 -0.74 -11.55
C CYS A 6 -18.74 -0.28 -10.83
N MET A 7 -17.56 -0.63 -11.34
CA MET A 7 -16.30 -0.25 -10.69
C MET A 7 -16.10 1.28 -10.56
N PRO A 8 -16.34 2.10 -11.61
CA PRO A 8 -16.18 3.55 -11.47
C PRO A 8 -17.13 4.16 -10.43
N ASP A 9 -18.39 3.66 -10.35
CA ASP A 9 -19.38 4.17 -9.41
C ASP A 9 -19.05 3.82 -7.95
N VAL A 10 -18.44 2.67 -7.70
CA VAL A 10 -17.98 2.27 -6.36
C VAL A 10 -16.83 3.15 -5.90
N PHE A 11 -15.90 3.52 -6.81
CA PHE A 11 -14.80 4.42 -6.52
C PHE A 11 -15.27 5.84 -6.17
N LEU A 12 -16.25 6.36 -6.91
CA LEU A 12 -16.79 7.70 -6.72
C LEU A 12 -17.70 7.83 -5.49
N HIS A 13 -18.24 6.72 -4.98
CA HIS A 13 -19.20 6.70 -3.88
C HIS A 13 -18.77 5.77 -2.73
N LEU A 14 -17.48 5.57 -2.56
CA LEU A 14 -16.88 4.70 -1.52
C LEU A 14 -17.40 5.04 -0.12
N ASP A 15 -17.53 6.32 0.17
CA ASP A 15 -18.08 6.84 1.43
C ASP A 15 -19.53 6.40 1.66
N LYS A 16 -20.38 6.44 0.63
CA LYS A 16 -21.78 6.02 0.71
C LYS A 16 -21.90 4.51 0.96
N TYR A 17 -21.13 3.70 0.21
CA TYR A 17 -21.12 2.24 0.38
C TYR A 17 -20.55 1.84 1.74
N LEU A 18 -19.46 2.47 2.17
CA LEU A 18 -18.85 2.22 3.47
C LEU A 18 -19.79 2.63 4.62
N GLY A 19 -20.47 3.78 4.49
CA GLY A 19 -21.47 4.20 5.47
C GLY A 19 -22.65 3.25 5.59
N MET A 20 -23.15 2.68 4.48
CA MET A 20 -24.16 1.63 4.49
C MET A 20 -23.64 0.35 5.15
N MET A 21 -22.41 -0.05 4.82
CA MET A 21 -21.78 -1.25 5.38
C MET A 21 -21.62 -1.15 6.90
N ILE A 22 -21.19 0.02 7.41
CA ILE A 22 -21.04 0.26 8.85
C ILE A 22 -22.40 0.15 9.56
N ARG A 23 -23.46 0.70 8.97
CA ARG A 23 -24.82 0.65 9.55
C ARG A 23 -25.40 -0.75 9.58
N HIS A 24 -25.14 -1.59 8.57
CA HIS A 24 -25.69 -2.94 8.47
C HIS A 24 -24.84 -3.99 9.17
N CYS A 25 -23.52 -3.90 9.05
CA CYS A 25 -22.61 -4.93 9.53
C CYS A 25 -21.99 -4.60 10.91
N GLY A 26 -22.07 -3.33 11.37
CA GLY A 26 -21.50 -2.94 12.66
C GLY A 26 -20.03 -3.36 12.80
N VAL A 27 -19.76 -4.23 13.78
CA VAL A 27 -18.41 -4.77 14.04
C VAL A 27 -17.90 -5.62 12.88
N GLY A 28 -18.76 -6.24 12.07
CA GLY A 28 -18.38 -7.00 10.88
C GLY A 28 -17.66 -6.17 9.81
N THR A 29 -17.78 -4.84 9.87
CA THR A 29 -17.07 -3.92 8.97
C THR A 29 -15.56 -4.09 9.06
N TYR A 30 -15.01 -4.31 10.26
CA TYR A 30 -13.56 -4.54 10.43
C TYR A 30 -13.09 -5.81 9.70
N ALA A 31 -13.90 -6.87 9.74
CA ALA A 31 -13.59 -8.11 9.03
C ALA A 31 -13.59 -7.92 7.50
N ILE A 32 -14.55 -7.16 6.98
CA ILE A 32 -14.61 -6.85 5.54
C ILE A 32 -13.41 -6.00 5.13
N LEU A 33 -13.09 -4.96 5.89
CA LEU A 33 -11.91 -4.12 5.66
C LEU A 33 -10.61 -4.94 5.72
N PHE A 34 -10.50 -5.84 6.69
CA PHE A 34 -9.38 -6.77 6.80
C PHE A 34 -9.22 -7.59 5.52
N ILE A 35 -10.31 -8.25 5.06
CA ILE A 35 -10.27 -9.10 3.86
C ILE A 35 -9.87 -8.29 2.63
N VAL A 36 -10.44 -7.11 2.44
CA VAL A 36 -10.14 -6.27 1.27
C VAL A 36 -8.66 -5.87 1.26
N ILE A 37 -8.13 -5.35 2.37
CA ILE A 37 -6.72 -4.94 2.46
C ILE A 37 -5.78 -6.16 2.36
N PHE A 38 -6.14 -7.28 2.99
CA PHE A 38 -5.38 -8.52 2.89
C PHE A 38 -5.28 -9.02 1.43
N LEU A 39 -6.38 -8.99 0.68
CA LEU A 39 -6.39 -9.42 -0.72
C LEU A 39 -5.64 -8.43 -1.62
N GLU A 40 -5.79 -7.13 -1.40
CA GLU A 40 -5.08 -6.09 -2.15
C GLU A 40 -3.55 -6.20 -2.00
N THR A 41 -3.07 -6.38 -0.76
CA THR A 41 -1.64 -6.48 -0.49
C THR A 41 -1.07 -7.87 -0.77
N GLY A 42 -1.90 -8.90 -0.61
CA GLY A 42 -1.50 -10.31 -0.78
C GLY A 42 -1.44 -10.78 -2.22
N LEU A 43 -2.22 -10.18 -3.10
CA LEU A 43 -2.32 -10.59 -4.51
C LEU A 43 -1.83 -9.46 -5.42
N VAL A 44 -0.70 -9.64 -6.08
CA VAL A 44 -0.13 -8.66 -7.04
C VAL A 44 -1.15 -8.25 -8.10
N ILE A 45 -2.04 -9.18 -8.52
CA ILE A 45 -3.06 -8.93 -9.55
C ILE A 45 -4.14 -7.96 -9.04
N MET A 46 -4.36 -7.88 -7.72
CA MET A 46 -5.40 -7.03 -7.11
C MET A 46 -4.93 -5.63 -6.71
N THR A 47 -3.76 -5.21 -7.18
CA THR A 47 -3.18 -3.87 -6.96
C THR A 47 -4.10 -2.71 -7.40
N PHE A 48 -5.13 -3.00 -8.18
CA PHE A 48 -6.10 -2.01 -8.66
C PHE A 48 -7.21 -1.69 -7.64
N LEU A 49 -7.28 -2.42 -6.49
CA LEU A 49 -8.24 -2.08 -5.45
C LEU A 49 -7.81 -0.75 -4.76
N PRO A 50 -8.79 0.13 -4.45
CA PRO A 50 -8.50 1.43 -3.84
C PRO A 50 -8.30 1.32 -2.32
N GLY A 51 -7.29 0.55 -1.88
CA GLY A 51 -7.06 0.32 -0.45
C GLY A 51 -6.77 1.60 0.31
N ASP A 52 -5.95 2.50 -0.26
CA ASP A 52 -5.62 3.78 0.37
C ASP A 52 -6.88 4.63 0.59
N SER A 53 -7.74 4.71 -0.43
CA SER A 53 -9.02 5.44 -0.35
C SER A 53 -9.97 4.80 0.66
N LEU A 54 -9.98 3.46 0.74
CA LEU A 54 -10.80 2.72 1.68
C LEU A 54 -10.34 2.92 3.14
N ILE A 55 -9.03 2.89 3.39
CA ILE A 55 -8.44 3.17 4.72
C ILE A 55 -8.76 4.60 5.14
N PHE A 56 -8.59 5.56 4.24
CA PHE A 56 -8.90 6.97 4.51
C PHE A 56 -10.38 7.16 4.83
N ALA A 57 -11.29 6.65 4.01
CA ALA A 57 -12.72 6.76 4.23
C ALA A 57 -13.13 6.10 5.56
N ALA A 58 -12.63 4.89 5.86
CA ALA A 58 -12.91 4.21 7.12
C ALA A 58 -12.42 5.04 8.34
N SER A 59 -11.27 5.69 8.20
CA SER A 59 -10.72 6.55 9.25
C SER A 59 -11.53 7.85 9.43
N THR A 60 -12.11 8.38 8.35
CA THR A 60 -13.08 9.49 8.44
C THR A 60 -14.32 9.09 9.24
N PHE A 61 -14.87 7.87 9.01
CA PHE A 61 -15.98 7.36 9.82
C PHE A 61 -15.57 7.09 11.27
N ALA A 62 -14.31 6.76 11.53
CA ALA A 62 -13.80 6.66 12.90
C ALA A 62 -13.75 8.04 13.58
N ALA A 63 -13.41 9.13 12.87
CA ALA A 63 -13.51 10.49 13.39
C ALA A 63 -14.95 10.88 13.76
N LEU A 64 -15.93 10.37 13.01
CA LEU A 64 -17.36 10.52 13.30
C LEU A 64 -17.87 9.59 14.43
N LYS A 65 -16.97 8.87 15.12
CA LYS A 65 -17.28 7.92 16.20
C LYS A 65 -18.14 6.71 15.77
N MET A 66 -18.24 6.44 14.48
CA MET A 66 -18.94 5.27 13.96
C MET A 66 -18.07 4.01 13.99
N LEU A 67 -16.76 4.16 13.98
CA LEU A 67 -15.75 3.09 14.15
C LEU A 67 -14.76 3.48 15.24
N ASN A 68 -14.12 2.48 15.86
CA ASN A 68 -13.03 2.71 16.80
C ASN A 68 -11.71 2.77 16.02
N ILE A 69 -11.01 3.90 16.08
CA ILE A 69 -9.77 4.14 15.33
C ILE A 69 -8.64 3.16 15.72
N TYR A 70 -8.55 2.79 16.99
CA TYR A 70 -7.49 1.88 17.47
C TYR A 70 -7.69 0.46 16.92
N ILE A 71 -8.95 -0.04 16.97
CA ILE A 71 -9.29 -1.34 16.40
C ILE A 71 -9.05 -1.32 14.89
N LEU A 72 -9.43 -0.25 14.22
CA LEU A 72 -9.23 -0.07 12.79
C LEU A 72 -7.75 -0.16 12.42
N ILE A 73 -6.88 0.63 13.06
CA ILE A 73 -5.44 0.66 12.82
C ILE A 73 -4.84 -0.74 13.02
N ILE A 74 -5.13 -1.39 14.14
CA ILE A 74 -4.58 -2.72 14.45
C ILE A 74 -5.02 -3.74 13.40
N THR A 75 -6.32 -3.75 13.05
CA THR A 75 -6.88 -4.65 12.04
C THR A 75 -6.22 -4.48 10.69
N LEU A 76 -6.03 -3.24 10.25
CA LEU A 76 -5.43 -2.93 8.95
C LEU A 76 -3.92 -3.23 8.91
N ILE A 77 -3.19 -2.99 10.00
CA ILE A 77 -1.78 -3.38 10.10
C ILE A 77 -1.63 -4.90 9.98
N ILE A 78 -2.44 -5.67 10.71
CA ILE A 78 -2.40 -7.13 10.65
C ILE A 78 -2.75 -7.61 9.23
N ALA A 79 -3.80 -7.05 8.62
CA ALA A 79 -4.20 -7.37 7.26
C ALA A 79 -3.07 -7.13 6.24
N ALA A 80 -2.43 -5.96 6.30
CA ALA A 80 -1.34 -5.59 5.41
C ALA A 80 -0.11 -6.52 5.59
N VAL A 81 0.31 -6.77 6.82
CA VAL A 81 1.48 -7.62 7.11
C VAL A 81 1.24 -9.06 6.68
N LEU A 82 0.06 -9.61 6.94
CA LEU A 82 -0.30 -10.97 6.52
C LEU A 82 -0.45 -11.06 5.00
N GLY A 83 -1.06 -10.07 4.36
CA GLY A 83 -1.18 -9.99 2.91
C GLY A 83 0.20 -9.97 2.23
N ASP A 84 1.09 -9.09 2.68
CA ASP A 84 2.46 -9.05 2.14
C ASP A 84 3.23 -10.35 2.38
N SER A 85 2.99 -11.02 3.52
CA SER A 85 3.63 -12.32 3.81
C SER A 85 3.13 -13.40 2.85
N LEU A 86 1.85 -13.38 2.51
CA LEU A 86 1.28 -14.24 1.47
C LEU A 86 1.93 -13.94 0.11
N ASN A 87 2.02 -12.66 -0.25
CA ASN A 87 2.61 -12.20 -1.50
C ASN A 87 4.09 -12.61 -1.62
N TYR A 88 4.86 -12.47 -0.54
CA TYR A 88 6.23 -12.98 -0.43
C TYR A 88 6.28 -14.50 -0.67
N GLY A 89 5.39 -15.27 -0.04
CA GLY A 89 5.29 -16.73 -0.23
C GLY A 89 4.96 -17.12 -1.67
N ILE A 90 4.07 -16.36 -2.34
CA ILE A 90 3.76 -16.54 -3.75
C ILE A 90 5.02 -16.25 -4.59
N GLY A 91 5.74 -15.17 -4.30
CA GLY A 91 7.01 -14.84 -4.97
C GLY A 91 8.06 -15.95 -4.86
N THR A 92 8.23 -16.51 -3.67
CA THR A 92 9.20 -17.59 -3.41
C THR A 92 8.86 -18.87 -4.18
N ASN A 93 7.57 -19.26 -4.20
CA ASN A 93 7.16 -20.56 -4.72
C ASN A 93 6.78 -20.52 -6.21
N LEU A 94 6.16 -19.45 -6.66
CA LEU A 94 5.56 -19.33 -8.00
C LEU A 94 6.16 -18.20 -8.83
N GLY A 95 7.00 -17.34 -8.25
CA GLY A 95 7.44 -16.10 -8.88
C GLY A 95 8.07 -16.31 -10.25
N ARG A 96 9.00 -17.25 -10.41
CA ARG A 96 9.64 -17.57 -11.70
C ARG A 96 8.63 -18.04 -12.73
N LYS A 97 7.70 -18.95 -12.37
CA LYS A 97 6.66 -19.44 -13.28
C LYS A 97 5.71 -18.33 -13.72
N MET A 98 5.39 -17.38 -12.84
CA MET A 98 4.52 -16.25 -13.17
C MET A 98 5.20 -15.25 -14.12
N LEU A 99 6.52 -15.08 -14.01
CA LEU A 99 7.30 -14.27 -14.96
C LEU A 99 7.42 -14.94 -16.33
N ASP A 100 7.70 -16.25 -16.37
CA ASP A 100 7.85 -17.00 -17.62
C ASP A 100 6.54 -17.06 -18.42
N ASN A 101 5.39 -17.11 -17.73
CA ASN A 101 4.07 -17.10 -18.35
C ASN A 101 3.50 -15.69 -18.60
N ASN A 102 4.29 -14.63 -18.39
CA ASN A 102 3.88 -13.23 -18.59
C ASN A 102 2.65 -12.76 -17.77
N TYR A 103 2.33 -13.43 -16.64
CA TYR A 103 1.28 -12.96 -15.73
C TYR A 103 1.66 -11.64 -15.05
N ILE A 104 2.96 -11.38 -14.92
CA ILE A 104 3.51 -10.13 -14.37
C ILE A 104 4.50 -9.57 -15.40
N LYS A 105 4.37 -8.30 -15.73
CA LYS A 105 5.27 -7.63 -16.68
C LYS A 105 6.69 -7.55 -16.11
N LYS A 106 7.66 -8.11 -16.80
CA LYS A 106 9.09 -8.12 -16.42
C LYS A 106 9.61 -6.73 -16.09
N GLU A 107 9.19 -5.71 -16.83
CA GLU A 107 9.60 -4.32 -16.61
C GLU A 107 9.34 -3.82 -15.18
N TYR A 108 8.20 -4.19 -14.57
CA TYR A 108 7.88 -3.78 -13.20
C TYR A 108 8.72 -4.54 -12.16
N VAL A 109 9.04 -5.80 -12.46
CA VAL A 109 9.92 -6.61 -11.59
C VAL A 109 11.35 -6.07 -11.66
N GLU A 110 11.91 -5.84 -12.84
CA GLU A 110 13.24 -5.28 -13.05
C GLU A 110 13.40 -3.90 -12.37
N LYS A 111 12.37 -3.04 -12.47
CA LYS A 111 12.37 -1.77 -11.73
C LYS A 111 12.46 -1.99 -10.21
N THR A 112 11.70 -2.96 -9.70
CA THR A 112 11.68 -3.27 -8.27
C THR A 112 12.98 -3.90 -7.80
N GLU A 113 13.58 -4.79 -8.60
CA GLU A 113 14.92 -5.35 -8.38
C GLU A 113 16.00 -4.26 -8.37
N GLY A 114 15.91 -3.28 -9.27
CA GLY A 114 16.77 -2.11 -9.27
C GLY A 114 16.68 -1.29 -7.99
N PHE A 115 15.49 -1.16 -7.41
CA PHE A 115 15.29 -0.56 -6.09
C PHE A 115 15.90 -1.43 -4.98
N TYR A 116 15.70 -2.75 -5.05
CA TYR A 116 16.22 -3.69 -4.07
C TYR A 116 17.75 -3.71 -4.03
N SER A 117 18.41 -3.77 -5.18
CA SER A 117 19.87 -3.74 -5.28
C SER A 117 20.48 -2.44 -4.76
N LYS A 118 19.73 -1.32 -4.85
CA LYS A 118 20.19 0.00 -4.40
C LYS A 118 19.97 0.25 -2.90
N TYR A 119 18.85 -0.19 -2.34
CA TYR A 119 18.40 0.13 -0.99
C TYR A 119 18.40 -1.07 -0.03
N GLY A 120 18.59 -2.30 -0.55
CA GLY A 120 18.54 -3.53 0.23
C GLY A 120 17.20 -3.68 0.95
N TYR A 121 17.26 -4.21 2.18
CA TYR A 121 16.06 -4.47 3.00
C TYR A 121 15.24 -3.22 3.35
N LYS A 122 15.88 -2.04 3.41
CA LYS A 122 15.20 -0.75 3.69
C LYS A 122 14.18 -0.39 2.61
N MET A 123 14.34 -0.95 1.41
CA MET A 123 13.37 -0.81 0.33
C MET A 123 11.95 -1.21 0.77
N MET A 124 11.79 -2.23 1.63
CA MET A 124 10.47 -2.66 2.10
C MET A 124 9.67 -1.53 2.77
N ILE A 125 10.34 -0.63 3.49
CA ILE A 125 9.70 0.52 4.14
C ILE A 125 9.28 1.55 3.08
N PHE A 126 10.20 1.92 2.18
CA PHE A 126 9.95 2.96 1.18
C PHE A 126 8.99 2.51 0.08
N ALA A 127 9.00 1.22 -0.25
CA ALA A 127 8.10 0.63 -1.23
C ALA A 127 6.63 0.88 -0.90
N LYS A 128 6.25 0.91 0.39
CA LYS A 128 4.87 1.15 0.83
C LYS A 128 4.29 2.47 0.36
N PHE A 129 5.14 3.46 0.10
CA PHE A 129 4.75 4.80 -0.33
C PHE A 129 4.76 4.98 -1.87
N VAL A 130 5.11 3.94 -2.63
CA VAL A 130 5.10 3.97 -4.10
C VAL A 130 4.08 2.96 -4.60
N PRO A 131 2.94 3.39 -5.16
CA PRO A 131 1.77 2.54 -5.41
C PRO A 131 2.07 1.23 -6.16
N ILE A 132 2.85 1.26 -7.23
CA ILE A 132 3.20 0.07 -8.01
C ILE A 132 4.25 -0.79 -7.28
N VAL A 133 5.24 -0.14 -6.64
CA VAL A 133 6.35 -0.84 -5.99
C VAL A 133 5.89 -1.54 -4.72
N ARG A 134 4.91 -0.99 -3.99
CA ARG A 134 4.44 -1.56 -2.71
C ARG A 134 3.89 -2.98 -2.84
N SER A 135 3.16 -3.27 -3.91
CA SER A 135 2.58 -4.60 -4.13
C SER A 135 3.59 -5.58 -4.77
N LEU A 136 4.57 -5.05 -5.50
CA LEU A 136 5.62 -5.87 -6.12
C LEU A 136 6.79 -6.15 -5.18
N ALA A 137 7.08 -5.27 -4.22
CA ALA A 137 8.23 -5.42 -3.34
C ALA A 137 8.24 -6.71 -2.52
N PRO A 138 7.13 -7.15 -1.88
CA PRO A 138 7.07 -8.44 -1.20
C PRO A 138 7.25 -9.62 -2.16
N PHE A 139 6.67 -9.54 -3.37
CA PHE A 139 6.78 -10.56 -4.39
C PHE A 139 8.23 -10.73 -4.88
N VAL A 140 8.90 -9.61 -5.21
CA VAL A 140 10.30 -9.61 -5.64
C VAL A 140 11.22 -10.08 -4.51
N ALA A 141 10.97 -9.67 -3.26
CA ALA A 141 11.70 -10.16 -2.11
C ALA A 141 11.58 -11.70 -1.97
N GLY A 142 10.43 -12.27 -2.35
CA GLY A 142 10.21 -13.70 -2.42
C GLY A 142 11.01 -14.36 -3.54
N ILE A 143 11.01 -13.81 -4.77
CA ILE A 143 11.78 -14.30 -5.91
C ILE A 143 13.27 -14.33 -5.58
N GLU A 144 13.78 -13.27 -4.96
CA GLU A 144 15.18 -13.10 -4.55
C GLU A 144 15.56 -13.92 -3.30
N ASN A 145 14.63 -14.75 -2.77
CA ASN A 145 14.84 -15.56 -1.57
C ASN A 145 15.40 -14.76 -0.39
N MET A 146 14.90 -13.53 -0.20
CA MET A 146 15.23 -12.70 0.97
C MET A 146 14.95 -13.46 2.27
N ASN A 147 15.82 -13.35 3.27
CA ASN A 147 15.54 -13.96 4.58
C ASN A 147 14.21 -13.45 5.15
N PHE A 148 13.29 -14.40 5.45
CA PHE A 148 11.94 -14.07 5.90
C PHE A 148 11.91 -13.21 7.18
N GLY A 149 12.81 -13.48 8.14
CA GLY A 149 12.88 -12.69 9.38
C GLY A 149 13.23 -11.23 9.13
N ARG A 150 14.15 -10.96 8.19
CA ARG A 150 14.47 -9.59 7.77
C ARG A 150 13.33 -8.97 6.98
N PHE A 151 12.72 -9.72 6.04
CA PHE A 151 11.56 -9.27 5.29
C PHE A 151 10.43 -8.82 6.23
N ILE A 152 9.98 -9.69 7.13
CA ILE A 152 8.83 -9.41 8.00
C ILE A 152 9.07 -8.21 8.92
N SER A 153 10.28 -8.04 9.45
CA SER A 153 10.63 -6.92 10.33
C SER A 153 10.53 -5.57 9.60
N PHE A 154 11.14 -5.45 8.42
CA PHE A 154 11.08 -4.21 7.64
C PHE A 154 9.70 -3.98 7.03
N ASN A 155 9.01 -5.04 6.62
CA ASN A 155 7.67 -4.98 6.07
C ASN A 155 6.64 -4.56 7.12
N ALA A 156 6.69 -5.14 8.32
CA ALA A 156 5.80 -4.78 9.43
C ALA A 156 5.98 -3.32 9.83
N PHE A 157 7.23 -2.85 9.94
CA PHE A 157 7.50 -1.44 10.25
C PHE A 157 6.98 -0.51 9.13
N GLY A 158 7.25 -0.83 7.87
CA GLY A 158 6.76 -0.05 6.73
C GLY A 158 5.24 -0.05 6.62
N GLY A 159 4.60 -1.21 6.81
CA GLY A 159 3.15 -1.36 6.81
C GLY A 159 2.48 -0.59 7.95
N MET A 160 3.06 -0.64 9.15
CA MET A 160 2.60 0.16 10.29
C MET A 160 2.67 1.65 9.99
N LEU A 161 3.80 2.14 9.49
CA LEU A 161 3.99 3.54 9.14
C LEU A 161 2.97 3.99 8.07
N TRP A 162 2.79 3.18 7.03
CA TRP A 162 1.83 3.45 5.95
C TRP A 162 0.38 3.51 6.46
N VAL A 163 -0.09 2.49 7.19
CA VAL A 163 -1.46 2.45 7.73
C VAL A 163 -1.71 3.61 8.68
N ILE A 164 -0.80 3.86 9.64
CA ILE A 164 -0.95 4.95 10.59
C ILE A 164 -1.02 6.30 9.87
N THR A 165 -0.16 6.55 8.88
CA THR A 165 -0.15 7.79 8.12
C THR A 165 -1.49 8.04 7.44
N ILE A 166 -2.03 7.05 6.71
CA ILE A 166 -3.31 7.21 6.02
C ILE A 166 -4.47 7.32 7.02
N CYS A 167 -4.45 6.53 8.09
CA CYS A 167 -5.46 6.60 9.13
C CYS A 167 -5.50 7.97 9.81
N LEU A 168 -4.35 8.55 10.14
CA LEU A 168 -4.29 9.89 10.73
C LEU A 168 -4.77 10.97 9.75
N LEU A 169 -4.38 10.88 8.47
CA LEU A 169 -4.87 11.77 7.45
C LEU A 169 -6.39 11.69 7.32
N GLY A 170 -6.97 10.49 7.25
CA GLY A 170 -8.41 10.30 7.18
C GLY A 170 -9.14 10.78 8.43
N TYR A 171 -8.57 10.51 9.61
CA TYR A 171 -9.17 10.89 10.90
C TYR A 171 -9.22 12.41 11.11
N PHE A 172 -8.12 13.12 10.85
CA PHE A 172 -8.05 14.56 11.09
C PHE A 172 -8.61 15.40 9.93
N PHE A 173 -8.44 14.94 8.70
CA PHE A 173 -8.72 15.75 7.52
C PHE A 173 -9.87 15.24 6.66
N GLY A 174 -10.38 14.02 6.91
CA GLY A 174 -11.43 13.42 6.07
C GLY A 174 -12.76 14.17 6.05
N ASN A 175 -13.03 15.02 7.06
CA ASN A 175 -14.23 15.87 7.11
C ASN A 175 -14.09 17.20 6.34
N ILE A 176 -12.88 17.55 5.90
CA ILE A 176 -12.65 18.78 5.13
C ILE A 176 -13.02 18.51 3.67
N ARG A 177 -14.03 19.25 3.16
CA ARG A 177 -14.58 19.07 1.80
C ARG A 177 -13.52 19.09 0.71
N ILE A 178 -12.60 20.06 0.76
CA ILE A 178 -11.52 20.21 -0.24
C ILE A 178 -10.61 18.97 -0.26
N ILE A 179 -10.34 18.37 0.90
CA ILE A 179 -9.48 17.18 1.03
C ILE A 179 -10.19 15.94 0.51
N ARG A 180 -11.49 15.85 0.76
CA ARG A 180 -12.31 14.74 0.30
C ARG A 180 -12.46 14.71 -1.23
N GLU A 181 -12.59 15.88 -1.84
CA GLU A 181 -12.73 16.03 -3.30
C GLU A 181 -11.40 15.86 -4.04
N ASN A 182 -10.24 16.07 -3.38
CA ASN A 182 -8.90 16.00 -3.97
C ASN A 182 -8.02 14.94 -3.29
N PHE A 183 -8.63 13.86 -2.80
CA PHE A 183 -7.97 12.87 -1.96
C PHE A 183 -6.73 12.24 -2.61
N ASP A 184 -6.82 11.85 -3.89
CA ASP A 184 -5.71 11.23 -4.63
C ASP A 184 -4.52 12.19 -4.75
N VAL A 185 -4.77 13.49 -4.95
CA VAL A 185 -3.74 14.53 -5.04
C VAL A 185 -3.07 14.73 -3.68
N ILE A 186 -3.84 14.66 -2.60
CA ILE A 186 -3.33 14.87 -1.22
C ILE A 186 -2.51 13.65 -0.77
N ILE A 187 -2.96 12.44 -1.07
CA ILE A 187 -2.14 11.23 -0.80
C ILE A 187 -0.86 11.28 -1.61
N LEU A 188 -0.93 11.57 -2.91
CA LEU A 188 0.27 11.72 -3.74
C LEU A 188 1.20 12.82 -3.22
N GLY A 189 0.64 13.92 -2.73
CA GLY A 189 1.40 15.01 -2.10
C GLY A 189 2.06 14.59 -0.78
N ALA A 190 1.32 13.90 0.08
CA ALA A 190 1.85 13.37 1.34
C ALA A 190 2.92 12.30 1.08
N MET A 191 2.67 11.38 0.14
CA MET A 191 3.66 10.40 -0.30
C MET A 191 4.89 11.09 -0.93
N GLY A 192 4.68 12.12 -1.75
CA GLY A 192 5.75 12.93 -2.32
C GLY A 192 6.63 13.59 -1.26
N MET A 193 6.04 14.07 -0.17
CA MET A 193 6.76 14.69 0.95
C MET A 193 7.69 13.68 1.66
N PHE A 194 7.31 12.41 1.77
CA PHE A 194 8.18 11.34 2.29
C PHE A 194 9.25 10.90 1.28
N ILE A 195 8.95 10.95 -0.02
CA ILE A 195 9.85 10.53 -1.08
C ILE A 195 10.84 11.66 -1.46
N LEU A 196 10.43 12.93 -1.31
CA LEU A 196 11.23 14.10 -1.67
C LEU A 196 12.62 14.13 -1.03
N PRO A 197 12.79 13.94 0.30
CA PRO A 197 14.11 13.89 0.93
C PRO A 197 14.94 12.70 0.45
N LEU A 198 14.31 11.60 0.06
CA LEU A 198 14.99 10.44 -0.50
C LEU A 198 15.54 10.76 -1.91
N ILE A 199 14.72 11.39 -2.75
CA ILE A 199 15.12 11.82 -4.10
C ILE A 199 16.23 12.87 -4.00
N ILE A 200 16.10 13.86 -3.11
CA ILE A 200 17.10 14.91 -2.90
C ILE A 200 18.45 14.30 -2.49
N ASN A 201 18.45 13.35 -1.55
CA ASN A 201 19.67 12.67 -1.12
C ASN A 201 20.27 11.81 -2.24
N LEU A 202 19.46 11.22 -3.09
CA LEU A 202 19.90 10.45 -4.26
C LEU A 202 20.56 11.33 -5.32
N VAL A 203 19.93 12.46 -5.62
CA VAL A 203 20.46 13.43 -6.59
C VAL A 203 21.76 14.04 -6.07
N LYS A 204 21.82 14.42 -4.79
CA LYS A 204 23.05 14.92 -4.16
C LYS A 204 24.20 13.90 -4.20
N LYS A 205 23.92 12.63 -3.92
CA LYS A 205 24.92 11.56 -3.97
C LYS A 205 25.43 11.32 -5.39
N ARG A 206 24.55 11.41 -6.40
CA ARG A 206 24.93 11.27 -7.82
C ARG A 206 25.78 12.45 -8.30
N MET A 207 25.47 13.66 -7.82
CA MET A 207 26.26 14.87 -8.14
C MET A 207 27.63 14.87 -7.45
N SER A 208 27.76 14.28 -6.26
CA SER A 208 29.02 14.11 -5.55
C SER A 208 29.96 13.14 -6.27
N PHE A 209 29.43 11.99 -6.75
CA PHE A 209 30.20 11.02 -7.53
C PHE A 209 30.69 11.58 -8.88
N SER A 210 29.91 12.46 -9.52
CA SER A 210 30.31 13.10 -10.79
C SER A 210 31.41 14.16 -10.62
N LYS A 211 31.61 14.68 -9.40
CA LYS A 211 32.69 15.65 -9.11
C LYS A 211 34.04 14.98 -8.78
N GLU A 212 34.03 13.70 -8.40
CA GLU A 212 35.27 12.98 -8.01
C GLU A 212 35.96 12.30 -9.21
N TYR A 213 35.29 12.28 -10.37
CA TYR A 213 35.82 11.75 -11.64
C TYR A 213 36.11 12.82 -12.69
N ARG A 214 36.22 14.09 -12.28
CA ARG A 214 36.66 15.22 -13.11
C ARG A 214 37.86 15.88 -12.50
#